data_ff8b8f3b330600d5af8d76469de4e206
#
_entry.id   ff8b8f3b330600d5af8d76469de4e206
#
_cell.length_a   1.000
_cell.length_b   1.000
_cell.length_c   1.000
_cell.angle_alpha   90.00
_cell.angle_beta   90.00
_cell.angle_gamma   90.00
#
_symmetry.space_group_name_H-M   'P 1'
#
loop_
_entity.id
_entity.type
_entity.pdbx_description
1 polymer ?
#
loop_
_entity_poly.entity_id
_entity_poly.type
_entity_poly.pdbx_seq_one_letter_code
_entity_poly.pdbx_strand_id
1 'polypeptide(L)'
;TQENGISVLLIKRKIEPFINEWALPGGFVLNDETLEEAVERELKEEAGVSINYLEQLFTFGKPSRDPRTRVISVSYFGMVKSSDYSLLASTDAAAAEWFNIYELPSLAFDHKEIVEKAIARLRAKIVYEPIGFELLDRKFLFSDLEQLYMKLLGREIDRRNFKRKIMSLGLIIELEEKAPVLTAGRPGKLYSFDSEKYKQLKVNGFDLNKLL
;
A
#
# COMPACT_ATOMS: atom_id res chain seq x y z
N THR A 1 -4.91 2.76 -6.32
CA THR A 1 -4.32 4.04 -6.79
C THR A 1 -5.35 4.73 -7.66
N GLN A 2 -5.96 5.83 -7.19
CA GLN A 2 -6.70 6.75 -8.06
C GLN A 2 -5.71 7.32 -9.09
N GLU A 3 -6.21 7.84 -10.23
CA GLU A 3 -5.42 8.21 -11.42
C GLU A 3 -4.17 9.07 -11.14
N ASN A 4 -4.03 9.70 -9.98
CA ASN A 4 -3.00 10.70 -9.70
C ASN A 4 -2.10 10.46 -8.49
N GLY A 5 -2.06 9.29 -7.84
CA GLY A 5 -1.15 9.13 -6.69
C GLY A 5 -1.37 7.90 -5.81
N ILE A 6 -0.72 7.91 -4.65
CA ILE A 6 -0.95 6.97 -3.57
C ILE A 6 -2.12 7.48 -2.75
N SER A 7 -3.03 6.58 -2.39
CA SER A 7 -4.14 6.88 -1.50
C SER A 7 -4.06 6.04 -0.23
N VAL A 8 -4.58 6.56 0.86
CA VAL A 8 -4.77 5.85 2.12
C VAL A 8 -6.25 5.63 2.36
N LEU A 9 -6.59 4.46 2.88
CA LEU A 9 -7.95 4.16 3.32
C LEU A 9 -8.20 4.82 4.67
N LEU A 10 -9.26 5.61 4.75
CA LEU A 10 -9.74 6.20 5.98
C LEU A 10 -11.20 5.84 6.21
N ILE A 11 -11.58 5.74 7.45
CA ILE A 11 -12.96 5.56 7.91
C ILE A 11 -13.42 6.82 8.64
N LYS A 12 -14.72 7.11 8.58
CA LYS A 12 -15.32 8.20 9.35
C LYS A 12 -15.92 7.65 10.65
N ARG A 13 -15.45 8.15 11.78
CA ARG A 13 -15.84 7.66 13.10
C ARG A 13 -17.30 7.97 13.43
N LYS A 14 -18.02 7.01 14.03
CA LYS A 14 -19.39 7.18 14.54
C LYS A 14 -19.45 7.45 16.04
N ILE A 15 -18.36 7.20 16.78
CA ILE A 15 -18.34 7.20 18.25
C ILE A 15 -17.29 8.17 18.81
N GLU A 16 -17.51 8.64 20.03
CA GLU A 16 -16.53 9.42 20.80
C GLU A 16 -15.32 8.56 21.22
N PRO A 17 -14.14 9.15 21.38
CA PRO A 17 -13.78 10.54 21.04
C PRO A 17 -13.62 10.72 19.52
N PHE A 18 -13.63 11.96 19.06
CA PHE A 18 -13.44 12.33 17.65
C PHE A 18 -14.58 11.84 16.71
N ILE A 19 -15.82 11.90 17.18
CA ILE A 19 -16.99 11.61 16.33
C ILE A 19 -17.00 12.49 15.07
N ASN A 20 -17.35 11.89 13.92
CA ASN A 20 -17.31 12.50 12.58
C ASN A 20 -15.92 12.86 12.04
N GLU A 21 -14.83 12.63 12.76
CA GLU A 21 -13.49 12.76 12.21
C GLU A 21 -13.05 11.51 11.44
N TRP A 22 -12.08 11.72 10.54
CA TRP A 22 -11.48 10.63 9.79
C TRP A 22 -10.39 9.93 10.61
N ALA A 23 -10.28 8.63 10.46
CA ALA A 23 -9.31 7.78 11.16
C ALA A 23 -8.80 6.68 10.26
N LEU A 24 -7.64 6.10 10.60
CA LEU A 24 -7.24 4.81 10.04
C LEU A 24 -8.17 3.73 10.56
N PRO A 25 -8.49 2.71 9.74
CA PRO A 25 -9.20 1.52 10.21
C PRO A 25 -8.45 0.84 11.36
N GLY A 26 -9.18 0.28 12.31
CA GLY A 26 -8.60 -0.48 13.40
C GLY A 26 -9.38 -0.40 14.70
N GLY A 27 -9.17 -1.41 15.56
CA GLY A 27 -9.84 -1.55 16.83
C GLY A 27 -9.00 -2.27 17.87
N PHE A 28 -9.66 -2.81 18.88
CA PHE A 28 -9.01 -3.59 19.93
C PHE A 28 -8.83 -5.04 19.49
N VAL A 29 -7.68 -5.60 19.84
CA VAL A 29 -7.39 -7.03 19.64
C VAL A 29 -8.24 -7.85 20.60
N LEU A 30 -8.93 -8.86 20.08
CA LEU A 30 -9.73 -9.79 20.86
C LEU A 30 -8.83 -10.84 21.54
N ASN A 31 -9.39 -11.55 22.53
CA ASN A 31 -8.60 -12.48 23.34
C ASN A 31 -8.14 -13.73 22.58
N ASP A 32 -8.79 -14.05 21.48
CA ASP A 32 -8.63 -15.28 20.70
C ASP A 32 -8.10 -15.04 19.29
N GLU A 33 -7.57 -13.85 19.02
CA GLU A 33 -6.98 -13.50 17.73
C GLU A 33 -5.53 -12.99 17.85
N THR A 34 -4.74 -13.18 16.83
CA THR A 34 -3.41 -12.55 16.67
C THR A 34 -3.54 -11.09 16.24
N LEU A 35 -2.43 -10.34 16.28
CA LEU A 35 -2.42 -8.94 15.81
C LEU A 35 -2.78 -8.84 14.32
N GLU A 36 -2.29 -9.77 13.51
CA GLU A 36 -2.55 -9.85 12.08
C GLU A 36 -4.03 -10.15 11.80
N GLU A 37 -4.62 -11.12 12.50
CA GLU A 37 -6.05 -11.45 12.40
C GLU A 37 -6.93 -10.27 12.81
N ALA A 38 -6.55 -9.52 13.86
CA ALA A 38 -7.26 -8.31 14.27
C ALA A 38 -7.27 -7.26 13.14
N VAL A 39 -6.12 -7.01 12.50
CA VAL A 39 -6.03 -6.06 11.37
C VAL A 39 -6.90 -6.50 10.20
N GLU A 40 -6.87 -7.79 9.83
CA GLU A 40 -7.68 -8.33 8.73
C GLU A 40 -9.17 -8.23 9.04
N ARG A 41 -9.59 -8.57 10.27
CA ARG A 41 -10.97 -8.44 10.72
C ARG A 41 -11.46 -7.00 10.65
N GLU A 42 -10.72 -6.06 11.24
CA GLU A 42 -11.08 -4.63 11.27
C GLU A 42 -11.17 -4.03 9.86
N LEU A 43 -10.21 -4.31 8.97
CA LEU A 43 -10.25 -3.85 7.58
C LEU A 43 -11.48 -4.38 6.84
N LYS A 44 -11.83 -5.64 7.07
CA LYS A 44 -12.99 -6.27 6.46
C LYS A 44 -14.30 -5.72 7.01
N GLU A 45 -14.38 -5.53 8.33
CA GLU A 45 -15.57 -5.03 9.01
C GLU A 45 -15.81 -3.54 8.71
N GLU A 46 -14.79 -2.70 8.76
CA GLU A 46 -14.94 -1.25 8.64
C GLU A 46 -14.96 -0.75 7.19
N ALA A 47 -14.36 -1.48 6.25
CA ALA A 47 -14.21 -0.99 4.87
C ALA A 47 -14.46 -2.04 3.78
N GLY A 48 -14.68 -3.31 4.12
CA GLY A 48 -14.85 -4.38 3.13
C GLY A 48 -13.57 -4.74 2.37
N VAL A 49 -12.39 -4.39 2.91
CA VAL A 49 -11.09 -4.61 2.28
C VAL A 49 -10.42 -5.86 2.85
N SER A 50 -9.89 -6.70 1.96
CA SER A 50 -9.03 -7.82 2.31
C SER A 50 -7.62 -7.57 1.78
N ILE A 51 -6.60 -8.03 2.51
CA ILE A 51 -5.20 -7.72 2.20
C ILE A 51 -4.38 -9.01 2.14
N ASN A 52 -3.53 -9.14 1.11
CA ASN A 52 -2.67 -10.32 0.94
C ASN A 52 -1.24 -10.11 1.47
N TYR A 53 -0.85 -8.87 1.68
CA TYR A 53 0.45 -8.51 2.20
C TYR A 53 0.29 -7.50 3.32
N LEU A 54 0.71 -7.89 4.50
CA LEU A 54 0.66 -7.09 5.71
C LEU A 54 2.05 -7.05 6.35
N GLU A 55 2.49 -5.87 6.76
CA GLU A 55 3.77 -5.67 7.45
C GLU A 55 3.58 -4.79 8.66
N GLN A 56 4.12 -5.21 9.79
CA GLN A 56 4.14 -4.37 10.98
C GLN A 56 4.98 -3.11 10.74
N LEU A 57 4.38 -1.95 10.94
CA LEU A 57 5.00 -0.66 10.75
C LEU A 57 5.79 -0.23 11.99
N PHE A 58 5.08 -0.04 13.08
CA PHE A 58 5.63 0.52 14.33
C PHE A 58 4.62 0.39 15.47
N THR A 59 5.14 0.47 16.70
CA THR A 59 4.32 0.53 17.93
C THR A 59 4.24 1.97 18.44
N PHE A 60 3.03 2.52 18.51
CA PHE A 60 2.74 3.86 19.00
C PHE A 60 2.28 3.79 20.46
N GLY A 61 3.04 4.42 21.34
CA GLY A 61 2.84 4.28 22.78
C GLY A 61 2.93 5.59 23.55
N LYS A 62 2.72 6.76 22.94
CA LYS A 62 2.68 8.03 23.68
C LYS A 62 1.57 7.99 24.74
N PRO A 63 1.81 8.42 26.01
CA PRO A 63 0.79 8.36 27.06
C PRO A 63 -0.51 9.08 26.72
N SER A 64 -0.43 10.18 25.97
CA SER A 64 -1.57 11.04 25.61
C SER A 64 -2.17 10.77 24.24
N ARG A 65 -1.81 9.65 23.58
CA ARG A 65 -2.30 9.35 22.24
C ARG A 65 -3.80 9.08 22.17
N ASP A 66 -4.37 8.55 23.24
CA ASP A 66 -5.81 8.32 23.38
C ASP A 66 -6.28 9.04 24.67
N PRO A 67 -7.28 9.95 24.57
CA PRO A 67 -7.75 10.70 25.72
C PRO A 67 -8.55 9.85 26.74
N ARG A 68 -8.99 8.65 26.37
CA ARG A 68 -9.84 7.79 27.23
C ARG A 68 -9.03 7.03 28.25
N THR A 69 -7.89 6.46 27.85
CA THR A 69 -7.06 5.60 28.69
C THR A 69 -5.69 5.39 28.08
N ARG A 70 -4.82 4.69 28.82
CA ARG A 70 -3.53 4.26 28.32
C ARG A 70 -3.68 3.21 27.22
N VAL A 71 -3.39 3.60 25.99
CA VAL A 71 -3.46 2.71 24.82
C VAL A 71 -2.06 2.59 24.19
N ILE A 72 -1.71 1.40 23.77
CA ILE A 72 -0.58 1.09 22.89
C ILE A 72 -1.15 0.51 21.62
N SER A 73 -0.81 1.09 20.47
CA SER A 73 -1.24 0.59 19.16
C SER A 73 -0.08 0.03 18.38
N VAL A 74 -0.25 -1.17 17.86
CA VAL A 74 0.64 -1.76 16.86
C VAL A 74 0.03 -1.48 15.50
N SER A 75 0.72 -0.68 14.70
CA SER A 75 0.24 -0.32 13.36
C SER A 75 0.89 -1.19 12.30
N TYR A 76 0.10 -1.52 11.30
CA TYR A 76 0.49 -2.29 10.13
C TYR A 76 0.29 -1.46 8.87
N PHE A 77 0.97 -1.80 7.81
CA PHE A 77 0.68 -1.29 6.48
C PHE A 77 0.68 -2.41 5.46
N GLY A 78 -0.13 -2.23 4.44
CA GLY A 78 -0.18 -3.10 3.30
C GLY A 78 -0.59 -2.31 2.06
N MET A 79 -0.52 -2.93 0.91
CA MET A 79 -0.81 -2.30 -0.36
C MET A 79 -1.88 -3.09 -1.09
N VAL A 80 -2.89 -2.38 -1.60
CA VAL A 80 -3.96 -2.94 -2.42
C VAL A 80 -4.22 -2.05 -3.62
N LYS A 81 -4.71 -2.62 -4.69
CA LYS A 81 -5.21 -1.87 -5.83
C LYS A 81 -6.61 -1.38 -5.51
N SER A 82 -6.78 -0.07 -5.31
CA SER A 82 -8.05 0.52 -4.87
C SER A 82 -9.22 0.23 -5.81
N SER A 83 -8.96 0.05 -7.11
CA SER A 83 -9.98 -0.32 -8.09
C SER A 83 -10.61 -1.70 -7.88
N ASP A 84 -9.95 -2.57 -7.10
CA ASP A 84 -10.45 -3.94 -6.85
C ASP A 84 -11.49 -3.99 -5.72
N TYR A 85 -11.72 -2.84 -5.06
CA TYR A 85 -12.58 -2.75 -3.89
C TYR A 85 -13.69 -1.70 -4.07
N SER A 86 -14.93 -2.13 -3.86
CA SER A 86 -16.05 -1.23 -3.59
C SER A 86 -16.15 -1.09 -2.08
N LEU A 87 -15.75 0.07 -1.55
CA LEU A 87 -15.74 0.30 -0.11
C LEU A 87 -17.17 0.23 0.46
N LEU A 88 -17.31 -0.50 1.55
CA LEU A 88 -18.56 -0.65 2.29
C LEU A 88 -18.36 -0.04 3.67
N ALA A 89 -19.10 1.03 3.97
CA ALA A 89 -19.18 1.53 5.33
C ALA A 89 -19.99 0.56 6.19
N SER A 90 -19.43 0.11 7.30
CA SER A 90 -20.01 -0.87 8.21
C SER A 90 -20.66 -0.22 9.44
N THR A 91 -21.03 -1.04 10.44
CA THR A 91 -21.76 -0.62 11.65
C THR A 91 -21.06 0.50 12.42
N ASP A 92 -19.73 0.46 12.54
CA ASP A 92 -18.94 1.40 13.35
C ASP A 92 -18.29 2.54 12.56
N ALA A 93 -18.29 2.47 11.21
CA ALA A 93 -17.87 3.52 10.31
C ALA A 93 -19.07 4.19 9.62
N ALA A 94 -19.10 5.52 9.60
CA ALA A 94 -20.13 6.28 8.86
C ALA A 94 -19.85 6.31 7.36
N ALA A 95 -18.57 6.23 6.98
CA ALA A 95 -18.08 6.17 5.62
C ALA A 95 -16.68 5.53 5.59
N ALA A 96 -16.31 4.95 4.46
CA ALA A 96 -14.94 4.53 4.16
C ALA A 96 -14.56 5.12 2.81
N GLU A 97 -13.40 5.77 2.70
CA GLU A 97 -12.99 6.46 1.49
C GLU A 97 -11.48 6.40 1.31
N TRP A 98 -11.04 6.47 0.02
CA TRP A 98 -9.63 6.59 -0.35
C TRP A 98 -9.23 8.05 -0.46
N PHE A 99 -8.30 8.50 0.37
CA PHE A 99 -7.76 9.86 0.35
C PHE A 99 -6.35 9.89 -0.23
N ASN A 100 -6.10 10.88 -1.11
CA ASN A 100 -4.75 11.16 -1.56
C ASN A 100 -3.86 11.53 -0.36
N ILE A 101 -2.69 10.89 -0.24
CA ILE A 101 -1.76 11.11 0.89
C ILE A 101 -1.26 12.55 1.02
N TYR A 102 -1.36 13.35 -0.04
CA TYR A 102 -0.97 14.77 -0.05
C TYR A 102 -2.13 15.72 0.32
N GLU A 103 -3.36 15.21 0.38
CA GLU A 103 -4.59 15.99 0.61
C GLU A 103 -5.44 15.34 1.71
N LEU A 104 -4.78 14.99 2.81
CA LEU A 104 -5.46 14.33 3.93
C LEU A 104 -6.37 15.31 4.67
N PRO A 105 -7.57 14.87 5.07
CA PRO A 105 -8.39 15.61 6.01
C PRO A 105 -7.76 15.67 7.41
N SER A 106 -8.37 16.36 8.34
CA SER A 106 -8.05 16.23 9.77
C SER A 106 -8.26 14.79 10.21
N LEU A 107 -7.26 14.23 10.90
CA LEU A 107 -7.30 12.85 11.38
C LEU A 107 -7.41 12.81 12.90
N ALA A 108 -8.24 11.91 13.39
CA ALA A 108 -8.38 11.61 14.79
C ALA A 108 -7.08 11.07 15.40
N PHE A 109 -6.89 11.28 16.70
CA PHE A 109 -5.75 10.78 17.48
C PHE A 109 -4.39 11.24 16.89
N ASP A 110 -3.42 10.31 16.90
CA ASP A 110 -2.10 10.47 16.28
C ASP A 110 -2.02 9.80 14.88
N HIS A 111 -3.16 9.60 14.22
CA HIS A 111 -3.23 8.86 12.96
C HIS A 111 -2.47 9.54 11.82
N LYS A 112 -2.33 10.86 11.86
CA LYS A 112 -1.47 11.59 10.90
C LYS A 112 0.00 11.15 11.02
N GLU A 113 0.52 11.00 12.25
CA GLU A 113 1.88 10.52 12.49
C GLU A 113 2.07 9.09 11.97
N ILE A 114 1.05 8.24 12.10
CA ILE A 114 1.06 6.86 11.58
C ILE A 114 1.19 6.87 10.05
N VAL A 115 0.35 7.66 9.36
CA VAL A 115 0.40 7.79 7.89
C VAL A 115 1.76 8.30 7.41
N GLU A 116 2.28 9.36 8.02
CA GLU A 116 3.59 9.93 7.67
C GLU A 116 4.71 8.88 7.81
N LYS A 117 4.68 8.09 8.89
CA LYS A 117 5.64 7.02 9.13
C LYS A 117 5.51 5.87 8.13
N ALA A 118 4.27 5.52 7.75
CA ALA A 118 4.01 4.51 6.73
C ALA A 118 4.56 4.92 5.36
N ILE A 119 4.33 6.17 4.94
CA ILE A 119 4.86 6.71 3.69
C ILE A 119 6.39 6.71 3.70
N ALA A 120 7.00 7.14 4.79
CA ALA A 120 8.46 7.14 4.93
C ALA A 120 9.04 5.71 4.85
N ARG A 121 8.41 4.74 5.53
CA ARG A 121 8.79 3.32 5.49
C ARG A 121 8.65 2.75 4.06
N LEU A 122 7.53 3.01 3.38
CA LEU A 122 7.27 2.55 2.03
C LEU A 122 8.33 3.08 1.06
N ARG A 123 8.64 4.37 1.12
CA ARG A 123 9.66 5.01 0.27
C ARG A 123 11.07 4.49 0.55
N ALA A 124 11.40 4.25 1.80
CA ALA A 124 12.68 3.63 2.15
C ALA A 124 12.75 2.19 1.63
N LYS A 125 11.67 1.42 1.80
CA LYS A 125 11.64 0.00 1.46
C LYS A 125 11.75 -0.24 -0.05
N ILE A 126 11.04 0.54 -0.86
CA ILE A 126 11.02 0.36 -2.32
C ILE A 126 12.40 0.57 -2.97
N VAL A 127 13.33 1.20 -2.26
CA VAL A 127 14.71 1.41 -2.74
C VAL A 127 15.52 0.11 -2.68
N TYR A 128 15.24 -0.76 -1.72
CA TYR A 128 15.99 -2.00 -1.49
C TYR A 128 15.17 -3.29 -1.63
N GLU A 129 13.86 -3.20 -1.68
CA GLU A 129 12.97 -4.34 -1.92
C GLU A 129 11.96 -4.01 -3.03
N PRO A 130 11.89 -4.78 -4.11
CA PRO A 130 10.97 -4.53 -5.21
C PRO A 130 9.54 -4.92 -4.81
N ILE A 131 8.90 -4.04 -4.05
CA ILE A 131 7.52 -4.15 -3.61
C ILE A 131 6.57 -3.43 -4.56
N GLY A 132 5.28 -3.70 -4.44
CA GLY A 132 4.23 -2.99 -5.19
C GLY A 132 3.82 -3.68 -6.48
N PHE A 133 4.40 -4.82 -6.84
CA PHE A 133 3.95 -5.58 -8.00
C PHE A 133 2.50 -6.04 -7.87
N GLU A 134 2.01 -6.20 -6.65
CA GLU A 134 0.61 -6.51 -6.33
C GLU A 134 -0.37 -5.41 -6.77
N LEU A 135 0.14 -4.20 -7.00
CA LEU A 135 -0.63 -3.06 -7.48
C LEU A 135 -0.77 -3.02 -9.00
N LEU A 136 -0.01 -3.86 -9.71
CA LEU A 136 -0.08 -3.98 -11.16
C LEU A 136 -1.05 -5.09 -11.58
N ASP A 137 -1.53 -5.01 -12.81
CA ASP A 137 -2.24 -6.13 -13.43
C ASP A 137 -1.29 -7.32 -13.62
N ARG A 138 -1.85 -8.52 -13.75
CA ARG A 138 -1.04 -9.74 -14.01
C ARG A 138 -0.17 -9.62 -15.26
N LYS A 139 -0.65 -8.86 -16.25
CA LYS A 139 0.08 -8.48 -17.46
C LYS A 139 0.09 -6.96 -17.53
N PHE A 140 1.25 -6.35 -17.57
CA PHE A 140 1.41 -4.90 -17.52
C PHE A 140 2.43 -4.40 -18.55
N LEU A 141 2.32 -3.14 -18.93
CA LEU A 141 3.33 -2.45 -19.71
C LEU A 141 4.49 -2.00 -18.80
N PHE A 142 5.70 -1.92 -19.34
CA PHE A 142 6.83 -1.40 -18.55
C PHE A 142 6.58 0.04 -18.06
N SER A 143 5.84 0.83 -18.83
CA SER A 143 5.38 2.18 -18.43
C SER A 143 4.53 2.18 -17.16
N ASP A 144 3.71 1.15 -16.95
CA ASP A 144 2.85 1.07 -15.77
C ASP A 144 3.68 0.84 -14.51
N LEU A 145 4.70 -0.03 -14.61
CA LEU A 145 5.68 -0.25 -13.57
C LEU A 145 6.49 1.03 -13.26
N GLU A 146 6.94 1.76 -14.29
CA GLU A 146 7.63 3.05 -14.12
C GLU A 146 6.76 4.06 -13.39
N GLN A 147 5.52 4.24 -13.82
CA GLN A 147 4.57 5.17 -13.20
C GLN A 147 4.29 4.79 -11.75
N LEU A 148 4.13 3.50 -11.46
CA LEU A 148 3.96 3.01 -10.10
C LEU A 148 5.15 3.42 -9.22
N TYR A 149 6.37 3.17 -9.66
CA TYR A 149 7.56 3.51 -8.89
C TYR A 149 7.73 5.02 -8.71
N MET A 150 7.46 5.84 -9.73
CA MET A 150 7.46 7.30 -9.60
C MET A 150 6.43 7.78 -8.57
N LYS A 151 5.22 7.21 -8.58
CA LYS A 151 4.18 7.54 -7.59
C LYS A 151 4.61 7.15 -6.17
N LEU A 152 5.11 5.93 -5.98
CA LEU A 152 5.55 5.43 -4.66
C LEU A 152 6.72 6.25 -4.11
N LEU A 153 7.69 6.63 -4.94
CA LEU A 153 8.85 7.44 -4.54
C LEU A 153 8.51 8.92 -4.37
N GLY A 154 7.45 9.40 -5.02
CA GLY A 154 7.10 10.83 -5.07
C GLY A 154 8.10 11.67 -5.87
N ARG A 155 8.83 11.06 -6.80
CA ARG A 155 9.80 11.74 -7.68
C ARG A 155 9.96 11.00 -9.00
N GLU A 156 10.49 11.70 -9.99
CA GLU A 156 10.87 11.10 -11.27
C GLU A 156 12.05 10.13 -11.12
N ILE A 157 12.12 9.16 -12.01
CA ILE A 157 13.20 8.15 -12.09
C ILE A 157 13.85 8.18 -13.46
N ASP A 158 15.15 7.87 -13.52
CA ASP A 158 15.85 7.64 -14.80
C ASP A 158 15.33 6.34 -15.42
N ARG A 159 14.51 6.49 -16.45
CA ARG A 159 13.85 5.40 -17.16
C ARG A 159 14.81 4.32 -17.67
N ARG A 160 15.92 4.71 -18.26
CA ARG A 160 16.87 3.73 -18.84
C ARG A 160 17.56 2.93 -17.75
N ASN A 161 18.00 3.62 -16.72
CA ASN A 161 18.67 3.00 -15.59
C ASN A 161 17.72 2.09 -14.82
N PHE A 162 16.51 2.55 -14.54
CA PHE A 162 15.47 1.76 -13.88
C PHE A 162 15.16 0.48 -14.67
N LYS A 163 14.90 0.60 -15.99
CA LYS A 163 14.63 -0.56 -16.84
C LYS A 163 15.75 -1.58 -16.80
N ARG A 164 17.01 -1.12 -16.96
CA ARG A 164 18.19 -1.99 -16.94
C ARG A 164 18.28 -2.76 -15.61
N LYS A 165 18.04 -2.07 -14.50
CA LYS A 165 18.13 -2.65 -13.16
C LYS A 165 17.03 -3.66 -12.89
N ILE A 166 15.77 -3.32 -13.15
CA ILE A 166 14.62 -4.23 -12.99
C ILE A 166 14.81 -5.49 -13.85
N MET A 167 15.23 -5.34 -15.11
CA MET A 167 15.50 -6.48 -15.99
C MET A 167 16.65 -7.34 -15.47
N SER A 168 17.70 -6.76 -14.90
CA SER A 168 18.83 -7.50 -14.35
C SER A 168 18.50 -8.34 -13.11
N LEU A 169 17.43 -8.01 -12.39
CA LEU A 169 16.94 -8.81 -11.27
C LEU A 169 16.20 -10.07 -11.72
N GLY A 170 15.77 -10.12 -12.98
CA GLY A 170 14.99 -11.23 -13.51
C GLY A 170 13.61 -11.37 -12.85
N LEU A 171 13.07 -10.28 -12.30
CA LEU A 171 11.76 -10.26 -11.61
C LEU A 171 10.59 -10.05 -12.56
N ILE A 172 10.85 -9.66 -13.80
CA ILE A 172 9.81 -9.50 -14.81
C ILE A 172 10.14 -10.33 -16.04
N ILE A 173 9.12 -10.99 -16.58
CA ILE A 173 9.21 -11.87 -17.75
C ILE A 173 8.53 -11.13 -18.91
N GLU A 174 9.24 -10.94 -20.02
CA GLU A 174 8.65 -10.42 -21.25
C GLU A 174 7.75 -11.50 -21.86
N LEU A 175 6.51 -11.12 -22.17
CA LEU A 175 5.52 -12.02 -22.78
C LEU A 175 5.59 -11.92 -24.31
N GLU A 176 5.28 -13.03 -25.01
CA GLU A 176 5.12 -13.03 -26.48
C GLU A 176 3.89 -12.20 -26.91
N GLU A 177 2.89 -12.13 -26.05
CA GLU A 177 1.69 -11.33 -26.22
C GLU A 177 2.01 -9.84 -26.16
N LYS A 178 1.34 -9.07 -27.00
CA LYS A 178 1.48 -7.60 -27.05
C LYS A 178 0.21 -6.94 -26.54
N ALA A 179 0.37 -5.73 -26.01
CA ALA A 179 -0.76 -4.92 -25.60
C ALA A 179 -1.70 -4.60 -26.78
N PRO A 180 -3.03 -4.51 -26.55
CA PRO A 180 -3.95 -4.03 -27.56
C PRO A 180 -3.53 -2.62 -28.02
N VAL A 181 -3.66 -2.36 -29.32
CA VAL A 181 -3.39 -1.03 -29.89
C VAL A 181 -4.62 -0.16 -29.68
N LEU A 182 -4.56 0.75 -28.72
CA LEU A 182 -5.65 1.71 -28.43
C LEU A 182 -5.54 3.00 -29.26
N THR A 183 -4.33 3.31 -29.79
CA THR A 183 -4.04 4.50 -30.59
C THR A 183 -3.02 4.15 -31.67
N ALA A 184 -2.84 5.02 -32.66
CA ALA A 184 -1.84 4.81 -33.70
C ALA A 184 -0.43 4.64 -33.10
N GLY A 185 0.19 3.47 -33.34
CA GLY A 185 1.54 3.17 -32.84
C GLY A 185 1.87 1.67 -32.85
N ARG A 186 3.12 1.35 -32.51
CA ARG A 186 3.54 -0.05 -32.36
C ARG A 186 3.03 -0.59 -31.03
N PRO A 187 2.41 -1.80 -31.01
CA PRO A 187 1.97 -2.44 -29.77
C PRO A 187 3.09 -2.52 -28.73
N GLY A 188 2.78 -2.14 -27.49
CA GLY A 188 3.70 -2.25 -26.38
C GLY A 188 3.99 -3.71 -26.02
N LYS A 189 5.19 -3.97 -25.49
CA LYS A 189 5.53 -5.27 -24.90
C LYS A 189 4.87 -5.41 -23.55
N LEU A 190 4.25 -6.56 -23.32
CA LEU A 190 3.68 -6.93 -22.03
C LEU A 190 4.69 -7.71 -21.19
N TYR A 191 4.61 -7.52 -19.90
CA TYR A 191 5.41 -8.19 -18.88
C TYR A 191 4.52 -8.81 -17.82
N SER A 192 5.03 -9.83 -17.14
CA SER A 192 4.45 -10.39 -15.93
C SER A 192 5.49 -10.43 -14.81
N PHE A 193 5.04 -10.41 -13.58
CA PHE A 193 5.92 -10.56 -12.41
C PHE A 193 6.22 -12.01 -12.12
N ASP A 194 7.50 -12.32 -11.85
CA ASP A 194 7.96 -13.65 -11.44
C ASP A 194 7.98 -13.76 -9.92
N SER A 195 6.87 -14.21 -9.35
CA SER A 195 6.71 -14.36 -7.90
C SER A 195 7.63 -15.43 -7.30
N GLU A 196 7.97 -16.48 -8.06
CA GLU A 196 8.85 -17.55 -7.57
C GLU A 196 10.29 -17.07 -7.50
N LYS A 197 10.74 -16.34 -8.51
CA LYS A 197 12.05 -15.68 -8.48
C LYS A 197 12.15 -14.66 -7.36
N TYR A 198 11.08 -13.91 -7.12
CA TYR A 198 11.03 -12.97 -6.00
C TYR A 198 11.17 -13.65 -4.64
N LYS A 199 10.46 -14.77 -4.41
CA LYS A 199 10.57 -15.54 -3.16
C LYS A 199 12.00 -16.06 -2.96
N GLN A 200 12.64 -16.58 -4.02
CA GLN A 200 14.03 -17.04 -3.97
C GLN A 200 14.99 -15.91 -3.60
N LEU A 201 14.85 -14.74 -4.21
CA LEU A 201 15.68 -13.58 -3.92
C LEU A 201 15.44 -13.04 -2.50
N LYS A 202 14.22 -13.12 -2.00
CA LYS A 202 13.90 -12.73 -0.61
C LYS A 202 14.60 -13.60 0.42
N VAL A 203 14.71 -14.89 0.18
CA VAL A 203 15.43 -15.83 1.07
C VAL A 203 16.95 -15.66 0.98
N ASN A 204 17.49 -15.45 -0.21
CA ASN A 204 18.94 -15.38 -0.46
C ASN A 204 19.53 -13.97 -0.21
N GLY A 205 18.70 -12.98 0.10
CA GLY A 205 19.06 -11.57 0.16
C GLY A 205 19.04 -10.91 -1.22
N PHE A 206 18.50 -9.69 -1.25
CA PHE A 206 18.55 -8.84 -2.45
C PHE A 206 19.84 -8.04 -2.43
N ASP A 207 20.68 -8.13 -3.44
CA ASP A 207 21.73 -7.13 -3.68
C ASP A 207 21.13 -5.92 -4.39
N LEU A 208 20.28 -5.20 -3.64
CA LEU A 208 19.48 -4.10 -4.17
C LEU A 208 20.12 -2.72 -3.99
N ASN A 209 21.35 -2.64 -3.51
CA ASN A 209 22.11 -1.37 -3.46
C ASN A 209 22.23 -0.66 -4.82
N LYS A 210 21.53 -1.17 -5.84
CA LYS A 210 21.60 -0.73 -7.23
C LYS A 210 20.22 -0.44 -7.85
N LEU A 211 19.11 -0.46 -7.11
CA LEU A 211 17.79 -0.37 -7.74
C LEU A 211 17.39 1.04 -8.19
N LEU A 212 17.79 2.08 -7.47
CA LEU A 212 17.38 3.47 -7.77
C LEU A 212 18.54 4.47 -7.70
#